data_ef01b3094db6d47653d1cfe75e80499f
#
_entry.id   ef01b3094db6d47653d1cfe75e80499f
#
_cell.length_a   1.000
_cell.length_b   1.000
_cell.length_c   1.000
_cell.angle_alpha   90.00
_cell.angle_beta   90.00
_cell.angle_gamma   90.00
#
_symmetry.space_group_name_H-M   'P 1'
#
loop_
_entity.id
_entity.type
_entity.pdbx_description
1 polymer ?
#
loop_
_entity_poly.entity_id
_entity_poly.type
_entity_poly.pdbx_seq_one_letter_code
_entity_poly.pdbx_strand_id
1 'polypeptide(L)'
;MAAEAKKQEQIIQLALGPVVGVLVFLFSLTLIYERAELVTYDWRFTVRNSVFGSPPMSPRLGTIDIDLESVEAEGRYQDWTRDKYTDVVLLLSDYGVRLVGFDVFFIEPSTNSVSESQIRALKQIDAESIDALLARNDYDEMFRRAIADAGDVYLAQTIVVPDNVRPSEPLTEDKVLALQTIRERSPRLLVDTDESTLARGTDFDPPLRSLREAASNFAYAQTVTDVDGARRRYPIVYQYEDILFPSMALAMACDVLEVPITSVKIDPGRSVLIPQARLLDGTVHDVEIPIDRLGNMNVNWAGRWADTFNHY
;
A
#
# COMPACT_ATOMS: atom_id res chain seq x y z
N MET A 1 58.53 1.35 38.33
CA MET A 1 58.30 2.23 37.16
C MET A 1 57.96 1.43 35.92
N ALA A 2 58.85 0.57 35.32
CA ALA A 2 58.50 -0.17 34.08
C ALA A 2 57.31 -1.15 34.20
N ALA A 3 57.17 -1.87 35.34
CA ALA A 3 56.07 -2.81 35.58
C ALA A 3 54.74 -2.10 35.81
N GLU A 4 54.72 -0.92 36.43
CA GLU A 4 53.51 -0.11 36.64
C GLU A 4 53.04 0.53 35.32
N ALA A 5 53.95 1.00 34.48
CA ALA A 5 53.60 1.52 33.15
C ALA A 5 52.96 0.43 32.28
N LYS A 6 53.53 -0.80 32.30
CA LYS A 6 52.92 -1.92 31.54
C LYS A 6 51.57 -2.37 32.08
N LYS A 7 51.33 -2.30 33.39
CA LYS A 7 50.04 -2.58 34.01
C LYS A 7 48.98 -1.51 33.69
N GLN A 8 49.38 -0.23 33.67
CA GLN A 8 48.51 0.87 33.23
C GLN A 8 48.14 0.73 31.75
N GLU A 9 49.11 0.40 30.89
CA GLU A 9 48.85 0.16 29.47
C GLU A 9 47.84 -0.99 29.24
N GLN A 10 47.98 -2.09 29.96
CA GLN A 10 47.03 -3.21 29.91
C GLN A 10 45.64 -2.83 30.40
N ILE A 11 45.51 -2.02 31.46
CA ILE A 11 44.24 -1.54 31.97
C ILE A 11 43.55 -0.61 30.93
N ILE A 12 44.32 0.28 30.31
CA ILE A 12 43.83 1.19 29.26
C ILE A 12 43.33 0.39 28.05
N GLN A 13 44.10 -0.60 27.59
CA GLN A 13 43.70 -1.48 26.50
C GLN A 13 42.44 -2.29 26.82
N LEU A 14 42.33 -2.78 28.05
CA LEU A 14 41.16 -3.53 28.49
C LEU A 14 39.90 -2.65 28.63
N ALA A 15 40.07 -1.39 29.04
CA ALA A 15 38.98 -0.44 29.22
C ALA A 15 38.52 0.21 27.89
N LEU A 16 39.43 0.31 26.90
CA LEU A 16 39.15 1.00 25.63
C LEU A 16 37.98 0.37 24.88
N GLY A 17 37.93 -0.96 24.81
CA GLY A 17 36.85 -1.68 24.12
C GLY A 17 35.46 -1.37 24.69
N PRO A 18 35.19 -1.58 26.00
CA PRO A 18 33.94 -1.20 26.63
C PRO A 18 33.60 0.28 26.50
N VAL A 19 34.55 1.19 26.64
CA VAL A 19 34.31 2.64 26.48
C VAL A 19 33.87 2.97 25.07
N VAL A 20 34.58 2.46 24.05
CA VAL A 20 34.19 2.64 22.64
C VAL A 20 32.84 2.01 22.40
N GLY A 21 32.55 0.82 22.93
CA GLY A 21 31.24 0.18 22.82
C GLY A 21 30.10 1.03 23.38
N VAL A 22 30.31 1.61 24.56
CA VAL A 22 29.29 2.53 25.18
C VAL A 22 29.13 3.80 24.32
N LEU A 23 30.23 4.39 23.82
CA LEU A 23 30.15 5.58 22.96
C LEU A 23 29.41 5.28 21.65
N VAL A 24 29.67 4.16 21.00
CA VAL A 24 28.95 3.73 19.79
C VAL A 24 27.47 3.47 20.09
N PHE A 25 27.20 2.82 21.21
CA PHE A 25 25.81 2.60 21.65
C PHE A 25 25.08 3.92 21.89
N LEU A 26 25.67 4.86 22.62
CA LEU A 26 25.07 6.17 22.85
C LEU A 26 24.90 6.96 21.53
N PHE A 27 25.87 6.86 20.64
CA PHE A 27 25.76 7.48 19.31
C PHE A 27 24.62 6.86 18.49
N SER A 28 24.42 5.53 18.58
CA SER A 28 23.34 4.84 17.87
C SER A 28 21.92 5.24 18.31
N LEU A 29 21.80 5.90 19.45
CA LEU A 29 20.52 6.45 19.95
C LEU A 29 20.24 7.88 19.42
N THR A 30 21.14 8.43 18.62
CA THR A 30 20.99 9.81 18.12
C THR A 30 20.32 9.85 16.74
N LEU A 31 19.59 10.94 16.45
CA LEU A 31 19.05 11.24 15.12
C LEU A 31 20.14 11.34 14.03
N ILE A 32 21.38 11.67 14.43
CA ILE A 32 22.52 11.73 13.50
C ILE A 32 22.85 10.33 12.99
N TYR A 33 22.85 9.33 13.88
CA TYR A 33 23.07 7.94 13.50
C TYR A 33 21.94 7.44 12.59
N GLU A 34 20.68 7.71 12.93
CA GLU A 34 19.53 7.33 12.12
C GLU A 34 19.63 7.90 10.69
N ARG A 35 19.93 9.20 10.57
CA ARG A 35 20.15 9.82 9.25
C ARG A 35 21.34 9.23 8.50
N ALA A 36 22.43 8.94 9.18
CA ALA A 36 23.60 8.31 8.56
C ALA A 36 23.26 6.89 8.07
N GLU A 37 22.50 6.12 8.82
CA GLU A 37 22.03 4.80 8.40
C GLU A 37 21.14 4.87 7.15
N LEU A 38 20.20 5.82 7.09
CA LEU A 38 19.35 6.03 5.92
C LEU A 38 20.16 6.40 4.67
N VAL A 39 21.14 7.30 4.79
CA VAL A 39 22.05 7.66 3.69
C VAL A 39 22.87 6.45 3.23
N THR A 40 23.42 5.66 4.18
CA THR A 40 24.18 4.45 3.82
C THR A 40 23.30 3.37 3.23
N TYR A 41 22.02 3.30 3.63
CA TYR A 41 21.03 2.42 3.02
C TYR A 41 20.84 2.74 1.54
N ASP A 42 20.57 3.99 1.18
CA ASP A 42 20.41 4.43 -0.21
C ASP A 42 21.68 4.22 -1.05
N TRP A 43 22.84 4.49 -0.45
CA TRP A 43 24.12 4.28 -1.10
C TRP A 43 24.36 2.81 -1.46
N ARG A 44 23.94 1.86 -0.60
CA ARG A 44 24.00 0.41 -0.90
C ARG A 44 23.25 0.05 -2.18
N PHE A 45 22.03 0.62 -2.41
CA PHE A 45 21.30 0.41 -3.65
C PHE A 45 21.99 1.06 -4.84
N THR A 46 22.48 2.27 -4.69
CA THR A 46 23.23 2.97 -5.74
C THR A 46 24.45 2.16 -6.18
N VAL A 47 25.25 1.68 -5.22
CA VAL A 47 26.45 0.85 -5.50
C VAL A 47 26.02 -0.48 -6.12
N ARG A 48 25.04 -1.17 -5.55
CA ARG A 48 24.56 -2.43 -6.11
C ARG A 48 24.13 -2.26 -7.58
N ASN A 49 23.29 -1.27 -7.85
CA ASN A 49 22.74 -1.07 -9.19
C ASN A 49 23.84 -0.62 -10.20
N SER A 50 24.85 0.14 -9.75
CA SER A 50 25.96 0.54 -10.61
C SER A 50 26.95 -0.58 -10.91
N VAL A 51 27.15 -1.51 -9.97
CA VAL A 51 28.15 -2.60 -10.10
C VAL A 51 27.52 -3.86 -10.71
N PHE A 52 26.32 -4.23 -10.28
CA PHE A 52 25.67 -5.50 -10.68
C PHE A 52 24.48 -5.29 -11.62
N GLY A 53 24.12 -4.04 -11.90
CA GLY A 53 22.90 -3.69 -12.64
C GLY A 53 21.66 -3.71 -11.76
N SER A 54 20.59 -3.07 -12.25
CA SER A 54 19.28 -3.11 -11.59
C SER A 54 18.70 -4.53 -11.68
N PRO A 55 18.06 -5.04 -10.63
CA PRO A 55 17.35 -6.30 -10.72
C PRO A 55 16.27 -6.22 -11.80
N PRO A 56 16.06 -7.28 -12.56
CA PRO A 56 15.06 -7.29 -13.62
C PRO A 56 13.66 -7.13 -13.03
N MET A 57 12.90 -6.22 -13.60
CA MET A 57 11.47 -6.10 -13.29
C MET A 57 10.68 -7.18 -14.02
N SER A 58 9.59 -7.61 -13.42
CA SER A 58 8.71 -8.58 -14.08
C SER A 58 8.09 -7.94 -15.33
N PRO A 59 8.20 -8.56 -16.50
CA PRO A 59 7.53 -8.07 -17.72
C PRO A 59 6.00 -8.18 -17.63
N ARG A 60 5.48 -8.83 -16.59
CA ARG A 60 4.04 -9.00 -16.34
C ARG A 60 3.47 -7.92 -15.42
N LEU A 61 4.32 -7.02 -14.93
CA LEU A 61 3.92 -5.88 -14.11
C LEU A 61 4.10 -4.61 -14.93
N GLY A 62 3.04 -3.82 -15.06
CA GLY A 62 3.05 -2.49 -15.64
C GLY A 62 2.35 -1.50 -14.74
N THR A 63 2.68 -0.22 -14.91
CA THR A 63 1.98 0.89 -14.27
C THR A 63 1.36 1.78 -15.32
N ILE A 64 0.17 2.29 -15.03
CA ILE A 64 -0.48 3.34 -15.82
C ILE A 64 -0.48 4.57 -14.94
N ASP A 65 0.24 5.57 -15.38
CA ASP A 65 0.49 6.75 -14.56
C ASP A 65 -0.44 7.90 -14.98
N ILE A 66 -1.01 8.59 -13.99
CA ILE A 66 -1.65 9.89 -14.20
C ILE A 66 -0.53 10.93 -14.12
N ASP A 67 0.07 11.23 -15.25
CA ASP A 67 1.21 12.14 -15.38
C ASP A 67 0.79 13.57 -15.74
N LEU A 68 1.77 14.43 -15.99
CA LEU A 68 1.50 15.82 -16.37
C LEU A 68 0.79 15.93 -17.72
N GLU A 69 1.12 15.08 -18.68
CA GLU A 69 0.51 15.06 -20.00
C GLU A 69 -0.97 14.68 -19.92
N SER A 70 -1.29 13.69 -19.09
CA SER A 70 -2.67 13.30 -18.78
C SER A 70 -3.46 14.44 -18.14
N VAL A 71 -2.84 15.17 -17.19
CA VAL A 71 -3.48 16.32 -16.54
C VAL A 71 -3.62 17.52 -17.49
N GLU A 72 -2.68 17.75 -18.40
CA GLU A 72 -2.79 18.81 -19.42
C GLU A 72 -3.89 18.49 -20.45
N ALA A 73 -4.05 17.22 -20.83
CA ALA A 73 -5.05 16.80 -21.79
C ALA A 73 -6.48 16.75 -21.20
N GLU A 74 -6.62 16.23 -19.99
CA GLU A 74 -7.90 15.87 -19.40
C GLU A 74 -8.32 16.74 -18.20
N GLY A 75 -7.49 17.72 -17.83
CA GLY A 75 -7.69 18.59 -16.68
C GLY A 75 -7.23 17.96 -15.37
N ARG A 76 -7.53 18.63 -14.26
CA ARG A 76 -7.10 18.21 -12.92
C ARG A 76 -7.71 16.86 -12.57
N TYR A 77 -6.89 15.89 -12.16
CA TYR A 77 -7.35 14.53 -11.89
C TYR A 77 -8.40 14.44 -10.76
N GLN A 78 -8.41 15.41 -9.82
CA GLN A 78 -9.44 15.49 -8.77
C GLN A 78 -10.83 15.80 -9.31
N ASP A 79 -10.90 16.41 -10.50
CA ASP A 79 -12.16 16.76 -11.16
C ASP A 79 -12.60 15.67 -12.16
N TRP A 80 -11.80 14.61 -12.32
CA TRP A 80 -12.12 13.53 -13.24
C TRP A 80 -13.34 12.75 -12.80
N THR A 81 -14.23 12.56 -13.75
CA THR A 81 -15.40 11.69 -13.58
C THR A 81 -15.03 10.23 -13.78
N ARG A 82 -15.84 9.32 -13.29
CA ARG A 82 -15.54 7.87 -13.26
C ARG A 82 -15.55 7.22 -14.64
N ASP A 83 -16.11 7.86 -15.67
CA ASP A 83 -16.05 7.37 -17.05
C ASP A 83 -14.61 7.15 -17.54
N LYS A 84 -13.67 8.04 -17.17
CA LYS A 84 -12.25 7.88 -17.52
C LYS A 84 -11.65 6.60 -16.95
N TYR A 85 -11.94 6.29 -15.70
CA TYR A 85 -11.51 5.04 -15.06
C TYR A 85 -12.25 3.83 -15.63
N THR A 86 -13.49 4.00 -16.06
CA THR A 86 -14.27 2.99 -16.79
C THR A 86 -13.56 2.59 -18.07
N ASP A 87 -13.15 3.57 -18.88
CA ASP A 87 -12.46 3.33 -20.15
C ASP A 87 -11.13 2.59 -19.94
N VAL A 88 -10.37 2.95 -18.90
CA VAL A 88 -9.13 2.26 -18.54
C VAL A 88 -9.40 0.80 -18.17
N VAL A 89 -10.41 0.50 -17.33
CA VAL A 89 -10.74 -0.88 -16.94
C VAL A 89 -11.14 -1.71 -18.14
N LEU A 90 -12.02 -1.18 -19.01
CA LEU A 90 -12.46 -1.88 -20.21
C LEU A 90 -11.30 -2.17 -21.17
N LEU A 91 -10.44 -1.17 -21.40
CA LEU A 91 -9.25 -1.32 -22.23
C LEU A 91 -8.30 -2.41 -21.69
N LEU A 92 -8.02 -2.41 -20.39
CA LEU A 92 -7.16 -3.40 -19.75
C LEU A 92 -7.77 -4.80 -19.82
N SER A 93 -9.07 -4.91 -19.66
CA SER A 93 -9.81 -6.16 -19.81
C SER A 93 -9.71 -6.70 -21.24
N ASP A 94 -9.87 -5.83 -22.24
CA ASP A 94 -9.74 -6.19 -23.66
C ASP A 94 -8.30 -6.68 -24.01
N TYR A 95 -7.29 -6.11 -23.36
CA TYR A 95 -5.91 -6.57 -23.49
C TYR A 95 -5.59 -7.84 -22.68
N GLY A 96 -6.55 -8.38 -21.93
CA GLY A 96 -6.39 -9.60 -21.15
C GLY A 96 -5.50 -9.40 -19.90
N VAL A 97 -5.50 -8.21 -19.32
CA VAL A 97 -4.84 -7.96 -18.05
C VAL A 97 -5.57 -8.77 -16.98
N ARG A 98 -4.81 -9.60 -16.25
CA ARG A 98 -5.39 -10.50 -15.24
C ARG A 98 -5.87 -9.78 -14.01
N LEU A 99 -5.18 -8.72 -13.57
CA LEU A 99 -5.44 -8.08 -12.29
C LEU A 99 -5.10 -6.60 -12.36
N VAL A 100 -6.03 -5.75 -11.95
CA VAL A 100 -5.90 -4.30 -11.94
C VAL A 100 -5.99 -3.78 -10.52
N GLY A 101 -5.02 -3.00 -10.06
CA GLY A 101 -5.04 -2.33 -8.77
C GLY A 101 -5.07 -0.81 -8.93
N PHE A 102 -6.08 -0.17 -8.36
CA PHE A 102 -6.18 1.28 -8.34
C PHE A 102 -5.56 1.87 -7.07
N ASP A 103 -4.47 2.62 -7.21
CA ASP A 103 -3.95 3.51 -6.15
C ASP A 103 -4.67 4.88 -6.20
N VAL A 104 -6.00 4.82 -6.31
CA VAL A 104 -6.91 5.97 -6.31
C VAL A 104 -8.04 5.70 -5.33
N PHE A 105 -8.37 6.70 -4.51
CA PHE A 105 -9.40 6.55 -3.47
C PHE A 105 -10.77 6.94 -4.01
N PHE A 106 -11.64 5.94 -4.17
CA PHE A 106 -13.02 6.13 -4.62
C PHE A 106 -13.98 6.12 -3.42
N ILE A 107 -13.79 7.05 -2.49
CA ILE A 107 -14.51 7.15 -1.21
C ILE A 107 -15.83 7.94 -1.37
N GLU A 108 -15.83 8.94 -2.25
CA GLU A 108 -16.97 9.82 -2.49
C GLU A 108 -17.59 9.54 -3.87
N PRO A 109 -18.89 9.80 -4.05
CA PRO A 109 -19.53 9.71 -5.36
C PRO A 109 -18.86 10.60 -6.39
N SER A 110 -18.88 10.18 -7.65
CA SER A 110 -18.39 10.98 -8.77
C SER A 110 -19.20 12.27 -8.91
N THR A 111 -18.51 13.37 -9.20
CA THR A 111 -19.19 14.61 -9.58
C THR A 111 -19.78 14.44 -10.97
N ASN A 112 -21.09 14.52 -11.07
CA ASN A 112 -21.74 14.54 -12.38
C ASN A 112 -21.56 15.90 -13.04
N SER A 113 -21.31 15.93 -14.34
CA SER A 113 -21.21 17.16 -15.11
C SER A 113 -22.48 18.03 -15.10
N VAL A 114 -23.62 17.40 -14.78
CA VAL A 114 -24.92 18.07 -14.61
C VAL A 114 -25.59 17.56 -13.34
N SER A 115 -25.78 18.44 -12.38
CA SER A 115 -26.47 18.08 -11.15
C SER A 115 -27.98 17.85 -11.39
N GLU A 116 -28.60 16.97 -10.60
CA GLU A 116 -30.05 16.74 -10.65
C GLU A 116 -30.85 18.04 -10.50
N SER A 117 -30.37 18.96 -9.66
CA SER A 117 -31.01 20.29 -9.50
C SER A 117 -30.93 21.15 -10.76
N GLN A 118 -29.85 21.07 -11.53
CA GLN A 118 -29.70 21.76 -12.80
C GLN A 118 -30.62 21.17 -13.87
N ILE A 119 -30.70 19.83 -13.92
CA ILE A 119 -31.62 19.13 -14.84
C ILE A 119 -33.08 19.48 -14.49
N ARG A 120 -33.47 19.41 -13.22
CA ARG A 120 -34.82 19.78 -12.76
C ARG A 120 -35.15 21.27 -12.96
N ALA A 121 -34.17 22.14 -13.03
CA ALA A 121 -34.38 23.56 -13.34
C ALA A 121 -34.69 23.84 -14.82
N LEU A 122 -34.45 22.88 -15.72
CA LEU A 122 -34.82 22.94 -17.12
C LEU A 122 -36.30 22.62 -17.24
N LYS A 123 -37.15 23.63 -17.01
CA LYS A 123 -38.63 23.55 -16.95
C LYS A 123 -39.36 22.94 -18.18
N GLN A 124 -38.66 22.54 -19.20
CA GLN A 124 -39.18 22.05 -20.47
C GLN A 124 -38.89 20.54 -20.70
N ILE A 125 -38.31 19.85 -19.73
CA ILE A 125 -37.95 18.42 -19.86
C ILE A 125 -38.94 17.62 -19.00
N ASP A 126 -39.56 16.59 -19.59
CA ASP A 126 -40.41 15.65 -18.87
C ASP A 126 -39.61 14.76 -17.89
N ALA A 127 -40.29 14.14 -16.92
CA ALA A 127 -39.65 13.35 -15.89
C ALA A 127 -38.89 12.13 -16.44
N GLU A 128 -39.43 11.48 -17.49
CA GLU A 128 -38.81 10.30 -18.13
C GLU A 128 -37.49 10.69 -18.82
N SER A 129 -37.45 11.85 -19.49
CA SER A 129 -36.25 12.41 -20.10
C SER A 129 -35.22 12.84 -19.05
N ILE A 130 -35.67 13.33 -17.88
CA ILE A 130 -34.76 13.65 -16.75
C ILE A 130 -34.11 12.36 -16.21
N ASP A 131 -34.91 11.31 -15.95
CA ASP A 131 -34.39 10.06 -15.43
C ASP A 131 -33.44 9.38 -16.43
N ALA A 132 -33.71 9.47 -17.73
CA ALA A 132 -32.83 8.97 -18.78
C ALA A 132 -31.50 9.75 -18.85
N LEU A 133 -31.51 11.09 -18.64
CA LEU A 133 -30.32 11.91 -18.59
C LEU A 133 -29.48 11.61 -17.33
N LEU A 134 -30.12 11.43 -16.18
CA LEU A 134 -29.45 11.05 -14.94
C LEU A 134 -28.80 9.67 -15.06
N ALA A 135 -29.53 8.69 -15.59
CA ALA A 135 -29.01 7.35 -15.82
C ALA A 135 -27.83 7.31 -16.81
N ARG A 136 -27.85 8.17 -17.84
CA ARG A 136 -26.76 8.29 -18.82
C ARG A 136 -25.51 8.94 -18.24
N ASN A 137 -25.62 9.74 -17.19
CA ASN A 137 -24.53 10.42 -16.50
C ASN A 137 -24.22 9.81 -15.14
N ASP A 138 -24.68 8.59 -14.86
CA ASP A 138 -24.32 7.84 -13.67
C ASP A 138 -22.96 7.15 -13.88
N TYR A 139 -21.90 7.96 -13.72
CA TYR A 139 -20.53 7.49 -13.92
C TYR A 139 -20.09 6.47 -12.87
N ASP A 140 -20.66 6.52 -11.65
CA ASP A 140 -20.37 5.52 -10.62
C ASP A 140 -20.96 4.15 -11.02
N GLU A 141 -22.17 4.12 -11.57
CA GLU A 141 -22.78 2.87 -12.06
C GLU A 141 -22.07 2.33 -13.32
N MET A 142 -21.60 3.21 -14.22
CA MET A 142 -20.79 2.80 -15.37
C MET A 142 -19.48 2.14 -14.90
N PHE A 143 -18.78 2.76 -13.96
CA PHE A 143 -17.55 2.24 -13.41
C PHE A 143 -17.78 0.94 -12.63
N ARG A 144 -18.84 0.89 -11.82
CA ARG A 144 -19.26 -0.33 -11.12
C ARG A 144 -19.44 -1.52 -12.06
N ARG A 145 -20.11 -1.31 -13.20
CA ARG A 145 -20.30 -2.36 -14.23
C ARG A 145 -18.97 -2.79 -14.83
N ALA A 146 -18.13 -1.85 -15.22
CA ALA A 146 -16.82 -2.18 -15.78
C ALA A 146 -15.97 -3.00 -14.80
N ILE A 147 -15.98 -2.65 -13.51
CA ILE A 147 -15.29 -3.42 -12.46
C ILE A 147 -15.88 -4.84 -12.37
N ALA A 148 -17.20 -4.99 -12.35
CA ALA A 148 -17.86 -6.29 -12.27
C ALA A 148 -17.58 -7.17 -13.50
N ASP A 149 -17.58 -6.58 -14.69
CA ASP A 149 -17.33 -7.27 -15.94
C ASP A 149 -15.85 -7.69 -16.10
N ALA A 150 -14.92 -6.86 -15.65
CA ALA A 150 -13.48 -7.16 -15.67
C ALA A 150 -13.10 -8.25 -14.64
N GLY A 151 -13.77 -8.31 -13.49
CA GLY A 151 -13.62 -9.34 -12.47
C GLY A 151 -12.50 -9.02 -11.47
N ASP A 152 -11.24 -9.10 -11.87
CA ASP A 152 -10.09 -9.00 -10.95
C ASP A 152 -9.61 -7.55 -10.74
N VAL A 153 -10.47 -6.71 -10.16
CA VAL A 153 -10.15 -5.30 -9.84
C VAL A 153 -10.04 -5.10 -8.33
N TYR A 154 -8.96 -4.43 -7.91
CA TYR A 154 -8.68 -4.03 -6.54
C TYR A 154 -8.83 -2.52 -6.36
N LEU A 155 -9.51 -2.10 -5.30
CA LEU A 155 -9.70 -0.69 -4.96
C LEU A 155 -8.89 -0.30 -3.72
N ALA A 156 -8.37 0.92 -3.73
CA ALA A 156 -7.67 1.45 -2.56
C ALA A 156 -8.65 1.93 -1.49
N GLN A 157 -8.36 1.57 -0.24
CA GLN A 157 -8.93 2.18 0.98
C GLN A 157 -7.86 2.94 1.73
N THR A 158 -8.26 3.87 2.60
CA THR A 158 -7.34 4.50 3.55
C THR A 158 -7.34 3.80 4.89
N ILE A 159 -6.23 3.94 5.63
CA ILE A 159 -6.18 3.65 7.06
C ILE A 159 -5.58 4.86 7.77
N VAL A 160 -6.23 5.31 8.84
CA VAL A 160 -5.77 6.45 9.65
C VAL A 160 -4.84 5.93 10.73
N VAL A 161 -3.62 6.44 10.77
CA VAL A 161 -2.63 6.11 11.80
C VAL A 161 -2.59 7.20 12.89
N PRO A 162 -2.07 6.91 14.10
CA PRO A 162 -2.14 7.83 15.25
C PRO A 162 -1.60 9.23 15.01
N ASP A 163 -0.63 9.42 14.12
CA ASP A 163 -0.07 10.74 13.78
C ASP A 163 -1.07 11.65 13.04
N ASN A 164 -2.12 11.06 12.47
CA ASN A 164 -3.21 11.73 11.75
C ASN A 164 -4.54 11.55 12.49
N VAL A 165 -4.55 11.76 13.80
CA VAL A 165 -5.72 11.50 14.65
C VAL A 165 -6.91 12.33 14.19
N ARG A 166 -7.93 11.67 13.67
CA ARG A 166 -9.28 12.19 13.56
C ARG A 166 -9.99 11.97 14.90
N PRO A 167 -10.94 12.83 15.29
CA PRO A 167 -11.81 12.53 16.42
C PRO A 167 -12.43 11.14 16.24
N SER A 168 -12.43 10.34 17.29
CA SER A 168 -13.07 9.02 17.27
C SER A 168 -14.57 9.20 17.11
N GLU A 169 -15.07 8.98 15.92
CA GLU A 169 -16.51 8.94 15.64
C GLU A 169 -17.01 7.47 15.65
N PRO A 170 -18.27 7.25 16.02
CA PRO A 170 -18.86 5.92 15.89
C PRO A 170 -18.79 5.45 14.43
N LEU A 171 -18.48 4.18 14.23
CA LEU A 171 -18.47 3.59 12.90
C LEU A 171 -19.85 3.71 12.25
N THR A 172 -19.88 4.19 11.02
CA THR A 172 -21.12 4.17 10.22
C THR A 172 -21.48 2.74 9.87
N GLU A 173 -22.77 2.49 9.53
CA GLU A 173 -23.23 1.18 9.07
C GLU A 173 -22.37 0.66 7.90
N ASP A 174 -22.01 1.55 6.99
CA ASP A 174 -21.17 1.22 5.84
C ASP A 174 -19.76 0.78 6.22
N LYS A 175 -19.13 1.46 7.17
CA LYS A 175 -17.82 1.06 7.73
C LYS A 175 -17.92 -0.28 8.46
N VAL A 176 -19.02 -0.55 9.16
CA VAL A 176 -19.25 -1.85 9.82
C VAL A 176 -19.30 -2.99 8.80
N LEU A 177 -20.03 -2.80 7.70
CA LEU A 177 -20.10 -3.80 6.61
C LEU A 177 -18.74 -4.00 5.94
N ALA A 178 -18.01 -2.91 5.67
CA ALA A 178 -16.65 -2.99 5.14
C ALA A 178 -15.72 -3.76 6.09
N LEU A 179 -15.81 -3.51 7.40
CA LEU A 179 -15.00 -4.17 8.42
C LEU A 179 -15.27 -5.68 8.49
N GLN A 180 -16.52 -6.11 8.32
CA GLN A 180 -16.87 -7.52 8.22
C GLN A 180 -16.18 -8.20 7.03
N THR A 181 -16.21 -7.56 5.86
CA THR A 181 -15.52 -8.05 4.65
C THR A 181 -14.00 -8.14 4.86
N ILE A 182 -13.40 -7.12 5.50
CA ILE A 182 -11.96 -7.13 5.81
C ILE A 182 -11.63 -8.27 6.79
N ARG A 183 -12.46 -8.49 7.82
CA ARG A 183 -12.28 -9.57 8.79
C ARG A 183 -12.26 -10.95 8.11
N GLU A 184 -13.15 -11.19 7.16
CA GLU A 184 -13.21 -12.44 6.41
C GLU A 184 -11.98 -12.67 5.51
N ARG A 185 -11.28 -11.60 5.16
CA ARG A 185 -10.09 -11.58 4.29
C ARG A 185 -8.82 -11.19 5.06
N SER A 186 -8.85 -11.28 6.38
CA SER A 186 -7.71 -10.93 7.24
C SER A 186 -6.69 -12.07 7.28
N PRO A 187 -5.37 -11.79 7.18
CA PRO A 187 -4.33 -12.76 7.45
C PRO A 187 -4.33 -13.15 8.93
N ARG A 188 -3.63 -14.24 9.26
CA ARG A 188 -3.57 -14.77 10.62
C ARG A 188 -2.39 -14.18 11.40
N LEU A 189 -2.68 -13.55 12.53
CA LEU A 189 -1.67 -13.15 13.50
C LEU A 189 -1.18 -14.37 14.31
N LEU A 190 0.14 -14.49 14.53
CA LEU A 190 0.76 -15.62 15.27
C LEU A 190 0.99 -15.34 16.75
N VAL A 191 0.79 -14.10 17.18
CA VAL A 191 0.85 -13.68 18.60
C VAL A 191 -0.54 -13.24 19.07
N ASP A 192 -0.73 -13.09 20.36
CA ASP A 192 -1.98 -12.54 20.89
C ASP A 192 -2.12 -11.06 20.42
N THR A 193 -3.35 -10.66 20.12
CA THR A 193 -3.66 -9.33 19.58
C THR A 193 -3.16 -8.20 20.47
N ASP A 194 -3.23 -8.39 21.81
CA ASP A 194 -2.80 -7.41 22.79
C ASP A 194 -1.27 -7.34 22.94
N GLU A 195 -0.56 -8.41 22.58
CA GLU A 195 0.91 -8.49 22.59
C GLU A 195 1.52 -8.06 21.25
N SER A 196 0.69 -7.85 20.24
CA SER A 196 1.13 -7.43 18.90
C SER A 196 1.75 -6.04 18.92
N THR A 197 2.91 -5.92 18.29
CA THR A 197 3.64 -4.66 18.10
C THR A 197 3.36 -3.98 16.76
N LEU A 198 2.47 -4.55 15.94
CA LEU A 198 2.11 -3.99 14.64
C LEU A 198 1.60 -2.55 14.76
N ALA A 199 1.89 -1.75 13.75
CA ALA A 199 1.33 -0.40 13.64
C ALA A 199 -0.20 -0.46 13.65
N ARG A 200 -0.82 0.40 14.47
CA ARG A 200 -2.27 0.41 14.68
C ARG A 200 -2.94 1.51 13.90
N GLY A 201 -3.98 1.15 13.15
CA GLY A 201 -4.94 2.10 12.61
C GLY A 201 -5.93 2.55 13.67
N THR A 202 -6.38 3.79 13.60
CA THR A 202 -7.41 4.38 14.49
C THR A 202 -8.73 4.59 13.80
N ASP A 203 -8.75 4.67 12.48
CA ASP A 203 -9.93 4.75 11.63
C ASP A 203 -9.56 4.31 10.20
N PHE A 204 -10.54 4.16 9.32
CA PHE A 204 -10.34 3.82 7.92
C PHE A 204 -11.49 4.35 7.06
N ASP A 205 -11.22 4.62 5.79
CA ASP A 205 -12.25 4.99 4.82
C ASP A 205 -12.26 3.96 3.68
N PRO A 206 -13.29 3.12 3.58
CA PRO A 206 -13.43 2.15 2.51
C PRO A 206 -13.90 2.84 1.21
N PRO A 207 -13.71 2.22 0.04
CA PRO A 207 -14.33 2.68 -1.19
C PRO A 207 -15.86 2.70 -1.08
N LEU A 208 -16.51 3.46 -1.95
CA LEU A 208 -17.97 3.46 -2.08
C LEU A 208 -18.51 2.03 -2.10
N ARG A 209 -19.61 1.81 -1.37
CA ARG A 209 -20.21 0.49 -1.19
C ARG A 209 -20.49 -0.20 -2.51
N SER A 210 -21.12 0.50 -3.46
CA SER A 210 -21.44 -0.05 -4.78
C SER A 210 -20.20 -0.53 -5.54
N LEU A 211 -19.09 0.22 -5.46
CA LEU A 211 -17.86 -0.13 -6.15
C LEU A 211 -17.12 -1.29 -5.46
N ARG A 212 -17.04 -1.30 -4.13
CA ARG A 212 -16.34 -2.38 -3.41
C ARG A 212 -17.11 -3.71 -3.46
N GLU A 213 -18.44 -3.69 -3.58
CA GLU A 213 -19.25 -4.89 -3.79
C GLU A 213 -19.07 -5.47 -5.21
N ALA A 214 -18.70 -4.66 -6.19
CA ALA A 214 -18.39 -5.08 -7.55
C ALA A 214 -16.93 -5.53 -7.72
N ALA A 215 -16.01 -4.97 -6.92
CA ALA A 215 -14.59 -5.28 -6.97
C ALA A 215 -14.27 -6.66 -6.38
N SER A 216 -13.21 -7.30 -6.87
CA SER A 216 -12.71 -8.57 -6.29
C SER A 216 -12.21 -8.36 -4.87
N ASN A 217 -11.56 -7.23 -4.59
CA ASN A 217 -11.10 -6.88 -3.26
C ASN A 217 -10.87 -5.36 -3.11
N PHE A 218 -10.66 -4.93 -1.87
CA PHE A 218 -10.17 -3.61 -1.54
C PHE A 218 -9.19 -3.72 -0.36
N ALA A 219 -8.13 -2.90 -0.40
CA ALA A 219 -7.07 -2.93 0.58
C ALA A 219 -6.36 -1.57 0.65
N TYR A 220 -5.58 -1.31 1.71
CA TYR A 220 -4.88 -0.03 1.77
C TYR A 220 -3.65 0.00 0.85
N ALA A 221 -3.38 1.20 0.28
CA ALA A 221 -2.24 1.45 -0.62
C ALA A 221 -1.21 2.44 -0.04
N GLN A 222 -1.44 2.93 1.18
CA GLN A 222 -0.61 3.95 1.82
C GLN A 222 0.78 3.45 2.17
N THR A 223 1.76 4.36 2.10
CA THR A 223 3.16 4.12 2.46
C THR A 223 3.56 4.95 3.68
N VAL A 224 4.62 4.54 4.35
CA VAL A 224 5.26 5.34 5.41
C VAL A 224 6.42 6.14 4.84
N THR A 225 6.64 7.32 5.40
CA THR A 225 7.73 8.21 5.02
C THR A 225 8.72 8.30 6.16
N ASP A 226 10.00 8.13 5.85
CA ASP A 226 11.08 8.29 6.82
C ASP A 226 11.29 9.76 7.17
N VAL A 227 12.08 10.04 8.22
CA VAL A 227 12.31 11.39 8.75
C VAL A 227 12.97 12.37 7.75
N ASP A 228 13.52 11.86 6.66
CA ASP A 228 14.12 12.65 5.58
C ASP A 228 13.19 12.81 4.36
N GLY A 229 11.94 12.34 4.45
CA GLY A 229 10.94 12.41 3.38
C GLY A 229 11.00 11.26 2.37
N ALA A 230 11.98 10.36 2.46
CA ALA A 230 12.07 9.21 1.56
C ALA A 230 11.16 8.06 2.02
N ARG A 231 10.80 7.20 1.09
CA ARG A 231 9.97 6.02 1.33
C ARG A 231 10.80 4.77 1.12
N ARG A 232 11.35 4.20 2.20
CA ARG A 232 12.19 3.00 2.18
C ARG A 232 11.49 1.78 2.72
N ARG A 233 10.42 2.00 3.45
CA ARG A 233 9.63 0.96 4.10
C ARG A 233 8.21 0.98 3.58
N TYR A 234 7.62 -0.21 3.48
CA TYR A 234 6.24 -0.38 3.09
C TYR A 234 5.52 -1.21 4.14
N PRO A 235 4.46 -0.69 4.77
CA PRO A 235 3.68 -1.46 5.71
C PRO A 235 2.95 -2.58 4.96
N ILE A 236 3.21 -3.83 5.31
CA ILE A 236 2.54 -4.99 4.72
C ILE A 236 1.18 -5.21 5.35
N VAL A 237 1.06 -4.86 6.63
CA VAL A 237 -0.14 -5.06 7.41
C VAL A 237 -0.25 -3.98 8.48
N TYR A 238 -1.47 -3.49 8.70
CA TYR A 238 -1.86 -2.71 9.87
C TYR A 238 -2.80 -3.52 10.75
N GLN A 239 -2.81 -3.22 12.03
CA GLN A 239 -3.77 -3.76 12.97
C GLN A 239 -4.83 -2.69 13.31
N TYR A 240 -6.10 -3.04 13.17
CA TYR A 240 -7.24 -2.25 13.64
C TYR A 240 -8.06 -3.12 14.59
N GLU A 241 -8.08 -2.75 15.88
CA GLU A 241 -8.62 -3.62 16.95
C GLU A 241 -8.01 -5.04 16.89
N ASP A 242 -8.84 -6.05 16.67
CA ASP A 242 -8.45 -7.46 16.53
C ASP A 242 -8.31 -7.92 15.07
N ILE A 243 -8.45 -7.02 14.10
CA ILE A 243 -8.43 -7.30 12.67
C ILE A 243 -7.13 -6.84 12.04
N LEU A 244 -6.56 -7.65 11.17
CA LEU A 244 -5.43 -7.25 10.34
C LEU A 244 -5.92 -6.74 8.98
N PHE A 245 -5.47 -5.55 8.63
CA PHE A 245 -5.70 -4.91 7.35
C PHE A 245 -4.49 -5.21 6.46
N PRO A 246 -4.61 -6.06 5.45
CA PRO A 246 -3.51 -6.31 4.52
C PRO A 246 -3.32 -5.12 3.59
N SER A 247 -2.08 -4.89 3.16
CA SER A 247 -1.81 -3.96 2.08
C SER A 247 -2.33 -4.48 0.74
N MET A 248 -2.62 -3.57 -0.20
CA MET A 248 -2.99 -3.93 -1.56
C MET A 248 -1.93 -4.81 -2.22
N ALA A 249 -0.65 -4.49 -2.02
CA ALA A 249 0.46 -5.29 -2.55
C ALA A 249 0.43 -6.73 -2.02
N LEU A 250 0.18 -6.95 -0.72
CA LEU A 250 0.06 -8.30 -0.15
C LEU A 250 -1.16 -9.04 -0.71
N ALA A 251 -2.30 -8.36 -0.76
CA ALA A 251 -3.54 -8.97 -1.23
C ALA A 251 -3.44 -9.39 -2.71
N MET A 252 -2.95 -8.49 -3.58
CA MET A 252 -2.71 -8.79 -4.99
C MET A 252 -1.66 -9.89 -5.19
N ALA A 253 -0.57 -9.87 -4.40
CA ALA A 253 0.45 -10.92 -4.46
C ALA A 253 -0.12 -12.29 -4.10
N CYS A 254 -1.00 -12.37 -3.09
CA CYS A 254 -1.65 -13.62 -2.72
C CYS A 254 -2.48 -14.21 -3.87
N ASP A 255 -3.24 -13.37 -4.60
CA ASP A 255 -4.01 -13.83 -5.76
C ASP A 255 -3.11 -14.28 -6.91
N VAL A 256 -2.02 -13.55 -7.18
CA VAL A 256 -1.05 -13.95 -8.21
C VAL A 256 -0.37 -15.28 -7.86
N LEU A 257 -0.10 -15.50 -6.57
CA LEU A 257 0.55 -16.71 -6.04
C LEU A 257 -0.45 -17.85 -5.75
N GLU A 258 -1.75 -17.65 -6.03
CA GLU A 258 -2.83 -18.61 -5.81
C GLU A 258 -2.96 -19.06 -4.34
N VAL A 259 -2.74 -18.14 -3.38
CA VAL A 259 -2.78 -18.41 -1.95
C VAL A 259 -3.91 -17.61 -1.30
N PRO A 260 -4.87 -18.25 -0.61
CA PRO A 260 -5.86 -17.51 0.17
C PRO A 260 -5.19 -16.63 1.23
N ILE A 261 -5.53 -15.33 1.26
CA ILE A 261 -4.93 -14.38 2.21
C ILE A 261 -5.12 -14.80 3.68
N THR A 262 -6.20 -15.51 3.98
CA THR A 262 -6.50 -16.05 5.31
C THR A 262 -5.53 -17.16 5.76
N SER A 263 -4.75 -17.74 4.83
CA SER A 263 -3.69 -18.71 5.16
C SER A 263 -2.35 -18.03 5.43
N VAL A 264 -2.21 -16.76 5.09
CA VAL A 264 -1.00 -15.97 5.37
C VAL A 264 -0.83 -15.79 6.86
N LYS A 265 0.40 -15.93 7.34
CA LYS A 265 0.74 -15.83 8.77
C LYS A 265 1.64 -14.64 9.01
N ILE A 266 1.29 -13.81 9.99
CA ILE A 266 2.01 -12.62 10.39
C ILE A 266 2.70 -12.86 11.74
N ASP A 267 4.03 -12.77 11.74
CA ASP A 267 4.87 -12.82 12.96
C ASP A 267 5.56 -11.45 13.10
N PRO A 268 5.04 -10.54 13.96
CA PRO A 268 5.55 -9.19 14.11
C PRO A 268 7.03 -9.16 14.51
N GLY A 269 7.85 -8.39 13.80
CA GLY A 269 9.28 -8.33 14.03
C GLY A 269 10.08 -9.50 13.45
N ARG A 270 9.41 -10.37 12.71
CA ARG A 270 10.04 -11.50 12.04
C ARG A 270 9.65 -11.54 10.56
N SER A 271 8.43 -11.99 10.23
CA SER A 271 8.07 -12.16 8.83
C SER A 271 6.57 -12.27 8.58
N VAL A 272 6.21 -12.07 7.30
CA VAL A 272 4.95 -12.51 6.69
C VAL A 272 5.24 -13.80 5.93
N LEU A 273 4.57 -14.88 6.28
CA LEU A 273 4.68 -16.17 5.62
C LEU A 273 3.48 -16.40 4.70
N ILE A 274 3.73 -16.53 3.42
CA ILE A 274 2.76 -16.92 2.38
C ILE A 274 3.03 -18.41 2.09
N PRO A 275 2.20 -19.33 2.63
CA PRO A 275 2.48 -20.75 2.51
C PRO A 275 2.10 -21.27 1.13
N GLN A 276 2.85 -22.26 0.62
CA GLN A 276 2.55 -22.99 -0.61
C GLN A 276 2.28 -22.07 -1.82
N ALA A 277 3.02 -20.97 -1.90
CA ALA A 277 2.92 -20.00 -2.98
C ALA A 277 3.33 -20.63 -4.33
N ARG A 278 2.45 -20.50 -5.34
CA ARG A 278 2.77 -20.93 -6.71
C ARG A 278 3.48 -19.78 -7.42
N LEU A 279 4.76 -19.95 -7.68
CA LEU A 279 5.54 -18.97 -8.41
C LEU A 279 5.28 -18.98 -9.91
N LEU A 280 5.74 -17.93 -10.60
CA LEU A 280 5.54 -17.75 -12.04
C LEU A 280 6.24 -18.83 -12.90
N ASP A 281 7.24 -19.52 -12.38
CA ASP A 281 7.91 -20.68 -13.00
C ASP A 281 7.17 -22.00 -12.76
N GLY A 282 6.05 -21.97 -12.04
CA GLY A 282 5.22 -23.13 -11.69
C GLY A 282 5.68 -23.88 -10.43
N THR A 283 6.78 -23.50 -9.81
CA THR A 283 7.22 -24.10 -8.54
C THR A 283 6.31 -23.66 -7.39
N VAL A 284 6.18 -24.53 -6.38
CA VAL A 284 5.37 -24.25 -5.19
C VAL A 284 6.24 -24.35 -3.97
N HIS A 285 6.35 -23.25 -3.22
CA HIS A 285 7.07 -23.22 -1.95
C HIS A 285 6.58 -22.07 -1.07
N ASP A 286 6.97 -22.07 0.17
CA ASP A 286 6.65 -20.98 1.09
C ASP A 286 7.46 -19.72 0.74
N VAL A 287 6.79 -18.57 0.70
CA VAL A 287 7.44 -17.25 0.53
C VAL A 287 7.44 -16.54 1.88
N GLU A 288 8.61 -16.13 2.33
CA GLU A 288 8.80 -15.42 3.60
C GLU A 288 9.29 -13.99 3.31
N ILE A 289 8.53 -13.00 3.79
CA ILE A 289 8.83 -11.57 3.63
C ILE A 289 9.25 -11.04 5.00
N PRO A 290 10.52 -10.67 5.23
CA PRO A 290 10.95 -10.09 6.49
C PRO A 290 10.23 -8.77 6.77
N ILE A 291 9.76 -8.61 8.02
CA ILE A 291 9.12 -7.39 8.49
C ILE A 291 9.70 -6.94 9.83
N ASP A 292 9.62 -5.64 10.09
CA ASP A 292 9.92 -5.08 11.39
C ASP A 292 8.76 -5.31 12.39
N ARG A 293 8.95 -4.85 13.64
CA ARG A 293 7.94 -4.99 14.69
C ARG A 293 6.64 -4.25 14.39
N LEU A 294 6.70 -3.22 13.54
CA LEU A 294 5.54 -2.42 13.14
C LEU A 294 4.82 -2.99 11.91
N GLY A 295 5.33 -4.07 11.31
CA GLY A 295 4.75 -4.70 10.13
C GLY A 295 5.27 -4.14 8.80
N ASN A 296 6.35 -3.36 8.81
CA ASN A 296 6.93 -2.81 7.59
C ASN A 296 7.97 -3.76 7.00
N MET A 297 7.93 -3.94 5.69
CA MET A 297 9.05 -4.50 4.94
C MET A 297 9.96 -3.39 4.41
N ASN A 298 11.25 -3.68 4.26
CA ASN A 298 12.16 -2.82 3.53
C ASN A 298 12.00 -3.04 2.03
N VAL A 299 11.75 -1.93 1.31
CA VAL A 299 11.57 -1.99 -0.15
C VAL A 299 12.91 -2.23 -0.83
N ASN A 300 12.97 -3.26 -1.68
CA ASN A 300 14.14 -3.55 -2.50
C ASN A 300 14.10 -2.71 -3.78
N TRP A 301 14.55 -1.46 -3.70
CA TRP A 301 14.53 -0.53 -4.81
C TRP A 301 15.33 -1.04 -6.02
N ALA A 302 14.63 -1.35 -7.09
CA ALA A 302 15.22 -1.90 -8.31
C ALA A 302 16.03 -0.85 -9.09
N GLY A 303 15.59 0.41 -9.11
CA GLY A 303 16.23 1.49 -9.86
C GLY A 303 15.40 2.75 -9.92
N ARG A 304 15.70 3.62 -10.87
CA ARG A 304 14.96 4.85 -11.09
C ARG A 304 13.63 4.56 -11.75
N TRP A 305 12.61 5.34 -11.39
CA TRP A 305 11.25 5.18 -11.93
C TRP A 305 11.23 5.13 -13.46
N ALA A 306 11.76 6.15 -14.12
CA ALA A 306 11.70 6.28 -15.56
C ALA A 306 12.48 5.23 -16.37
N ASP A 307 13.49 4.58 -15.76
CA ASP A 307 14.40 3.68 -16.49
C ASP A 307 14.20 2.21 -16.15
N THR A 308 13.44 1.92 -15.09
CA THR A 308 13.40 0.57 -14.50
C THR A 308 12.04 -0.09 -14.62
N PHE A 309 10.97 0.69 -14.61
CA PHE A 309 9.59 0.19 -14.60
C PHE A 309 8.95 0.30 -15.99
N ASN A 310 8.00 -0.58 -16.28
CA ASN A 310 7.18 -0.49 -17.48
C ASN A 310 6.06 0.53 -17.23
N HIS A 311 6.08 1.62 -17.98
CA HIS A 311 5.11 2.71 -17.90
C HIS A 311 4.27 2.76 -19.17
N TYR A 312 2.99 3.07 -19.02
CA TYR A 312 2.02 3.21 -20.09
C TYR A 312 1.13 4.41 -19.83
#